data_933d9a3dc1c4a7bf739418ae8a566169
#
_entry.id   933d9a3dc1c4a7bf739418ae8a566169
#
_cell.length_a   1.000
_cell.length_b   1.000
_cell.length_c   1.000
_cell.angle_alpha   90.00
_cell.angle_beta   90.00
_cell.angle_gamma   90.00
#
_symmetry.space_group_name_H-M   'P 1'
#
loop_
_entity.id
_entity.type
_entity.pdbx_description
1 polymer ?
#
loop_
_entity_poly.entity_id
_entity_poly.type
_entity_poly.pdbx_seq_one_letter_code
_entity_poly.pdbx_strand_id
1 'polypeptide(L)'
;MVISVCNEKGGSGKTTIALNLAVKLGLLKEDTLLIDADPQRSIEVFTNIRANENIELIFNTVSKFGSSLGKEVKSLQNKYSSIIIDTGGRDSEEMRQALAISDLVIIPTLPSDLDIAVLNKKKKKKKRMNLATNN
;
A
#
# COMPACT_ATOMS: atom_id res chain seq x y z
N MET A 1 -9.66 8.28 -2.30
CA MET A 1 -8.49 8.45 -1.39
C MET A 1 -7.45 7.38 -1.66
N VAL A 2 -6.17 7.74 -1.71
CA VAL A 2 -5.05 6.79 -1.88
C VAL A 2 -4.30 6.64 -0.56
N ILE A 3 -4.19 5.40 -0.08
CA ILE A 3 -3.55 5.05 1.18
C ILE A 3 -2.41 4.09 0.86
N SER A 4 -1.18 4.37 1.26
CA SER A 4 -0.08 3.41 1.14
C SER A 4 0.38 2.89 2.50
N VAL A 5 0.71 1.61 2.53
CA VAL A 5 1.30 0.96 3.70
C VAL A 5 2.76 0.64 3.37
N CYS A 6 3.68 1.37 3.98
CA CYS A 6 5.10 1.39 3.61
C CYS A 6 6.00 1.21 4.83
N ASN A 7 6.95 0.28 4.74
CA ASN A 7 8.10 0.20 5.64
C ASN A 7 9.23 -0.57 4.95
N GLU A 8 10.46 -0.10 5.06
CA GLU A 8 11.64 -0.79 4.52
C GLU A 8 11.96 -2.10 5.25
N LYS A 9 11.45 -2.26 6.45
CA LYS A 9 11.64 -3.47 7.25
C LYS A 9 10.64 -4.55 6.85
N GLY A 10 11.14 -5.74 6.52
CA GLY A 10 10.33 -6.95 6.34
C GLY A 10 9.68 -7.38 7.67
N GLY A 11 8.54 -8.06 7.59
CA GLY A 11 7.85 -8.59 8.77
C GLY A 11 7.25 -7.52 9.71
N SER A 12 7.09 -6.28 9.27
CA SER A 12 6.52 -5.19 10.07
C SER A 12 4.98 -5.15 10.07
N GLY A 13 4.31 -6.14 9.46
CA GLY A 13 2.85 -6.23 9.42
C GLY A 13 2.17 -5.41 8.33
N LYS A 14 2.90 -4.91 7.32
CA LYS A 14 2.34 -4.10 6.22
C LYS A 14 1.15 -4.76 5.53
N THR A 15 1.36 -5.96 5.00
CA THR A 15 0.33 -6.73 4.28
C THR A 15 -0.88 -7.02 5.18
N THR A 16 -0.65 -7.37 6.44
CA THR A 16 -1.73 -7.59 7.41
C THR A 16 -2.57 -6.34 7.61
N ILE A 17 -1.93 -5.18 7.75
CA ILE A 17 -2.64 -3.90 7.90
C ILE A 17 -3.38 -3.54 6.62
N ALA A 18 -2.75 -3.68 5.45
CA ALA A 18 -3.38 -3.39 4.16
C ALA A 18 -4.62 -4.25 3.92
N LEU A 19 -4.53 -5.56 4.18
CA LEU A 19 -5.65 -6.50 4.05
C LEU A 19 -6.79 -6.16 5.03
N ASN A 20 -6.49 -5.93 6.31
CA ASN A 20 -7.52 -5.60 7.29
C ASN A 20 -8.20 -4.26 6.98
N LEU A 21 -7.45 -3.29 6.47
CA LEU A 21 -8.01 -2.02 6.03
C LEU A 21 -8.94 -2.20 4.82
N ALA A 22 -8.53 -2.99 3.82
CA ALA A 22 -9.38 -3.31 2.67
C ALA A 22 -10.68 -4.02 3.07
N VAL A 23 -10.58 -5.00 3.97
CA VAL A 23 -11.76 -5.69 4.54
C VAL A 23 -12.67 -4.67 5.24
N LYS A 24 -12.11 -3.80 6.09
CA LYS A 24 -12.91 -2.82 6.83
C LYS A 24 -13.64 -1.85 5.92
N LEU A 25 -12.97 -1.32 4.90
CA LEU A 25 -13.59 -0.42 3.92
C LEU A 25 -14.66 -1.15 3.08
N GLY A 26 -14.41 -2.38 2.65
CA GLY A 26 -15.40 -3.20 1.96
C GLY A 26 -16.63 -3.49 2.81
N LEU A 27 -16.47 -3.75 4.12
CA LEU A 27 -17.61 -3.90 5.06
C LEU A 27 -18.42 -2.60 5.20
N LEU A 28 -17.79 -1.45 5.01
CA LEU A 28 -18.46 -0.14 4.98
C LEU A 28 -19.10 0.16 3.62
N LYS A 29 -19.09 -0.82 2.69
CA LYS A 29 -19.63 -0.67 1.31
C LYS A 29 -18.89 0.35 0.46
N GLU A 30 -17.61 0.60 0.75
CA GLU A 30 -16.76 1.43 -0.08
C GLU A 30 -16.19 0.63 -1.26
N ASP A 31 -16.23 1.22 -2.46
CA ASP A 31 -15.53 0.67 -3.63
C ASP A 31 -14.02 0.75 -3.40
N THR A 32 -13.45 -0.38 -2.97
CA THR A 32 -12.06 -0.46 -2.53
C THR A 32 -11.23 -1.32 -3.47
N LEU A 33 -10.07 -0.77 -3.88
CA LEU A 33 -9.02 -1.49 -4.59
C LEU A 33 -7.80 -1.66 -3.70
N LEU A 34 -7.34 -2.91 -3.54
CA LEU A 34 -6.07 -3.23 -2.91
C LEU A 34 -5.02 -3.56 -3.97
N ILE A 35 -3.96 -2.77 -4.04
CA ILE A 35 -2.84 -2.98 -4.97
C ILE A 35 -1.71 -3.69 -4.24
N ASP A 36 -1.37 -4.88 -4.70
CA ASP A 36 -0.18 -5.61 -4.28
C ASP A 36 1.02 -5.13 -5.10
N ALA A 37 1.85 -4.31 -4.48
CA ALA A 37 3.11 -3.81 -5.05
C ALA A 37 4.34 -4.49 -4.41
N ASP A 38 4.14 -5.61 -3.69
CA ASP A 38 5.21 -6.44 -3.14
C ASP A 38 5.51 -7.62 -4.08
N PRO A 39 6.74 -7.78 -4.58
CA PRO A 39 7.13 -8.94 -5.39
C PRO A 39 6.88 -10.31 -4.73
N GLN A 40 6.71 -10.37 -3.40
CA GLN A 40 6.37 -11.60 -2.68
C GLN A 40 4.92 -12.05 -2.88
N ARG A 41 4.05 -11.18 -3.42
CA ARG A 41 2.64 -11.48 -3.74
C ARG A 41 1.83 -12.10 -2.59
N SER A 42 2.02 -11.62 -1.40
CA SER A 42 1.33 -12.14 -0.20
C SER A 42 -0.19 -11.96 -0.27
N ILE A 43 -0.67 -10.93 -0.96
CA ILE A 43 -2.09 -10.67 -1.17
C ILE A 43 -2.70 -11.71 -2.11
N GLU A 44 -1.98 -12.12 -3.16
CA GLU A 44 -2.41 -13.18 -4.07
C GLU A 44 -2.63 -14.50 -3.32
N VAL A 45 -1.71 -14.86 -2.42
CA VAL A 45 -1.86 -16.06 -1.57
C VAL A 45 -3.12 -15.98 -0.73
N PHE A 46 -3.37 -14.84 -0.09
CA PHE A 46 -4.58 -14.61 0.72
C PHE A 46 -5.87 -14.75 -0.12
N THR A 47 -5.91 -14.14 -1.30
CA THR A 47 -7.09 -14.20 -2.17
C THR A 47 -7.37 -15.61 -2.68
N ASN A 48 -6.33 -16.38 -3.01
CA ASN A 48 -6.45 -17.77 -3.42
C ASN A 48 -6.99 -18.66 -2.30
N ILE A 49 -6.55 -18.48 -1.06
CA ILE A 49 -7.10 -19.21 0.10
C ILE A 49 -8.59 -18.93 0.25
N ARG A 50 -9.02 -17.67 0.18
CA ARG A 50 -10.45 -17.32 0.27
C ARG A 50 -11.27 -17.92 -0.87
N ALA A 51 -10.76 -17.88 -2.11
CA ALA A 51 -11.43 -18.47 -3.25
C ALA A 51 -11.62 -19.99 -3.09
N ASN A 52 -10.61 -20.71 -2.59
CA ASN A 52 -10.68 -22.14 -2.34
C ASN A 52 -11.71 -22.49 -1.25
N GLU A 53 -11.95 -21.59 -0.31
CA GLU A 53 -12.93 -21.76 0.77
C GLU A 53 -14.30 -21.16 0.41
N ASN A 54 -14.52 -20.73 -0.85
CA ASN A 54 -15.74 -20.09 -1.33
C ASN A 54 -16.12 -18.83 -0.51
N ILE A 55 -15.15 -18.11 0.02
CA ILE A 55 -15.35 -16.85 0.73
C ILE A 55 -15.24 -15.69 -0.24
N GLU A 56 -16.32 -14.94 -0.41
CA GLU A 56 -16.37 -13.78 -1.29
C GLU A 56 -15.39 -12.68 -0.84
N LEU A 57 -14.71 -12.07 -1.81
CA LEU A 57 -13.93 -10.85 -1.58
C LEU A 57 -14.86 -9.63 -1.69
N ILE A 58 -14.83 -8.81 -0.65
CA ILE A 58 -15.61 -7.57 -0.57
C ILE A 58 -14.83 -6.34 -1.03
N PHE A 59 -13.70 -6.54 -1.67
CA PHE A 59 -12.84 -5.52 -2.31
C PHE A 59 -12.15 -6.13 -3.53
N ASN A 60 -11.70 -5.29 -4.43
CA ASN A 60 -10.93 -5.71 -5.60
C ASN A 60 -9.44 -5.75 -5.31
N THR A 61 -8.70 -6.65 -6.00
CA THR A 61 -7.25 -6.73 -5.89
C THR A 61 -6.59 -6.72 -7.26
N VAL A 62 -5.39 -6.15 -7.34
CA VAL A 62 -4.52 -6.20 -8.51
C VAL A 62 -3.06 -6.14 -8.09
N SER A 63 -2.20 -6.88 -8.77
CA SER A 63 -0.74 -6.77 -8.60
C SER A 63 -0.19 -5.78 -9.63
N LYS A 64 0.60 -4.81 -9.16
CA LYS A 64 1.22 -3.77 -9.99
C LYS A 64 2.65 -3.49 -9.54
N PHE A 65 3.57 -3.52 -10.50
CA PHE A 65 4.99 -3.36 -10.25
C PHE A 65 5.61 -2.34 -11.23
N GLY A 66 6.76 -1.82 -10.85
CA GLY A 66 7.60 -1.00 -11.69
C GLY A 66 7.20 0.48 -11.77
N SER A 67 7.77 1.16 -12.75
CA SER A 67 7.72 2.63 -12.90
C SER A 67 6.35 3.19 -13.30
N SER A 68 5.42 2.35 -13.72
CA SER A 68 4.07 2.78 -14.15
C SER A 68 3.05 2.86 -13.01
N LEU A 69 3.38 2.36 -11.81
CA LEU A 69 2.45 2.28 -10.68
C LEU A 69 1.72 3.60 -10.42
N GLY A 70 2.45 4.71 -10.36
CA GLY A 70 1.87 6.02 -10.07
C GLY A 70 0.86 6.49 -11.12
N LYS A 71 1.13 6.26 -12.41
CA LYS A 71 0.21 6.60 -13.51
C LYS A 71 -1.04 5.75 -13.47
N GLU A 72 -0.87 4.45 -13.22
CA GLU A 72 -1.98 3.50 -13.14
C GLU A 72 -2.91 3.81 -11.97
N VAL A 73 -2.35 4.11 -10.79
CA VAL A 73 -3.14 4.52 -9.63
C VAL A 73 -3.96 5.78 -9.93
N LYS A 74 -3.35 6.78 -10.56
CA LYS A 74 -4.07 8.01 -10.97
C LYS A 74 -5.25 7.72 -11.90
N SER A 75 -5.09 6.78 -12.84
CA SER A 75 -6.19 6.42 -13.76
C SER A 75 -7.33 5.67 -13.06
N LEU A 76 -7.05 5.02 -11.93
CA LEU A 76 -8.01 4.24 -11.16
C LEU A 76 -8.73 5.05 -10.07
N GLN A 77 -8.21 6.23 -9.70
CA GLN A 77 -8.80 7.09 -8.66
C GLN A 77 -10.25 7.49 -8.93
N ASN A 78 -10.65 7.58 -10.19
CA ASN A 78 -12.02 7.91 -10.57
C ASN A 78 -12.98 6.71 -10.52
N LYS A 79 -12.45 5.48 -10.37
CA LYS A 79 -13.22 4.24 -10.36
C LYS A 79 -13.44 3.67 -8.96
N TYR A 80 -12.60 4.05 -8.02
CA TYR A 80 -12.61 3.53 -6.66
C TYR A 80 -12.65 4.65 -5.63
N SER A 81 -13.48 4.49 -4.60
CA SER A 81 -13.53 5.44 -3.47
C SER A 81 -12.23 5.43 -2.68
N SER A 82 -11.65 4.24 -2.52
CA SER A 82 -10.41 4.04 -1.78
C SER A 82 -9.46 3.10 -2.52
N ILE A 83 -8.19 3.49 -2.64
CA ILE A 83 -7.11 2.66 -3.18
C ILE A 83 -6.07 2.47 -2.08
N ILE A 84 -5.79 1.22 -1.74
CA ILE A 84 -4.76 0.85 -0.78
C ILE A 84 -3.59 0.26 -1.55
N ILE A 85 -2.36 0.67 -1.23
CA ILE A 85 -1.13 0.16 -1.85
C ILE A 85 -0.29 -0.53 -0.77
N ASP A 86 -0.13 -1.86 -0.88
CA ASP A 86 0.80 -2.62 -0.06
C ASP A 86 2.16 -2.68 -0.73
N THR A 87 3.19 -2.13 -0.10
CA THR A 87 4.55 -2.10 -0.66
C THR A 87 5.45 -3.17 -0.04
N GLY A 88 6.46 -3.59 -0.79
CA GLY A 88 7.48 -4.52 -0.30
C GLY A 88 8.31 -3.99 0.89
N GLY A 89 9.04 -4.88 1.54
CA GLY A 89 9.84 -4.60 2.73
C GLY A 89 11.23 -4.02 2.44
N ARG A 90 11.40 -3.24 1.37
CA ARG A 90 12.67 -2.58 1.03
C ARG A 90 12.42 -1.26 0.31
N ASP A 91 13.45 -0.44 0.22
CA ASP A 91 13.40 0.77 -0.60
C ASP A 91 13.34 0.38 -2.08
N SER A 92 12.16 0.52 -2.66
CA SER A 92 11.88 0.17 -4.05
C SER A 92 11.28 1.36 -4.79
N GLU A 93 11.25 1.24 -6.12
CA GLU A 93 10.60 2.24 -6.97
C GLU A 93 9.10 2.34 -6.67
N GLU A 94 8.44 1.19 -6.48
CA GLU A 94 7.03 1.11 -6.10
C GLU A 94 6.74 1.85 -4.80
N MET A 95 7.59 1.67 -3.78
CA MET A 95 7.45 2.39 -2.52
C MET A 95 7.60 3.89 -2.69
N ARG A 96 8.56 4.34 -3.51
CA ARG A 96 8.76 5.77 -3.77
C ARG A 96 7.57 6.37 -4.49
N GLN A 97 7.04 5.68 -5.50
CA GLN A 97 5.84 6.12 -6.22
C GLN A 97 4.61 6.13 -5.29
N ALA A 98 4.40 5.08 -4.49
CA ALA A 98 3.32 5.02 -3.51
C ALA A 98 3.38 6.20 -2.53
N LEU A 99 4.58 6.51 -1.99
CA LEU A 99 4.78 7.66 -1.11
C LEU A 99 4.43 9.00 -1.78
N ALA A 100 4.74 9.15 -3.08
CA ALA A 100 4.52 10.40 -3.81
C ALA A 100 3.04 10.67 -4.08
N ILE A 101 2.26 9.62 -4.38
CA ILE A 101 0.87 9.76 -4.83
C ILE A 101 -0.18 9.57 -3.73
N SER A 102 0.22 9.13 -2.53
CA SER A 102 -0.73 8.83 -1.45
C SER A 102 -1.18 10.07 -0.69
N ASP A 103 -2.48 10.14 -0.43
CA ASP A 103 -3.08 11.10 0.49
C ASP A 103 -2.69 10.77 1.94
N LEU A 104 -2.63 9.47 2.27
CA LEU A 104 -2.26 8.97 3.60
C LEU A 104 -1.19 7.88 3.47
N VAL A 105 -0.18 7.93 4.34
CA VAL A 105 0.85 6.88 4.46
C VAL A 105 0.83 6.28 5.85
N ILE A 106 0.62 4.96 5.91
CA ILE A 106 0.70 4.17 7.15
C ILE A 106 2.08 3.52 7.19
N ILE A 107 2.82 3.74 8.28
CA ILE A 107 4.16 3.17 8.49
C ILE A 107 4.11 2.32 9.75
N PRO A 108 3.85 1.01 9.63
CA PRO A 108 3.91 0.11 10.78
C PRO A 108 5.31 0.13 11.39
N THR A 109 5.41 0.41 12.67
CA THR A 109 6.69 0.60 13.36
C THR A 109 6.65 -0.10 14.71
N LEU A 110 7.66 -0.91 15.00
CA LEU A 110 7.86 -1.46 16.32
C LEU A 110 8.56 -0.40 17.22
N PRO A 111 8.36 -0.43 18.53
CA PRO A 111 8.97 0.52 19.44
C PRO A 111 10.46 0.16 19.69
N SER A 112 11.30 0.35 18.68
CA SER A 112 12.75 0.16 18.74
C SER A 112 13.47 1.36 18.12
N ASP A 113 14.69 1.62 18.56
CA ASP A 113 15.50 2.74 18.04
C ASP A 113 15.76 2.63 16.53
N LEU A 114 15.95 1.40 16.02
CA LEU A 114 16.15 1.14 14.60
C LEU A 114 14.87 1.47 13.79
N ASP A 115 13.71 1.12 14.30
CA ASP A 115 12.43 1.41 13.62
C ASP A 115 12.14 2.92 13.63
N ILE A 116 12.46 3.62 14.72
CA ILE A 116 12.35 5.08 14.80
C ILE A 116 13.27 5.77 13.79
N ALA A 117 14.49 5.28 13.61
CA ALA A 117 15.44 5.80 12.62
C ALA A 117 14.90 5.64 11.18
N VAL A 118 14.32 4.48 10.85
CA VAL A 118 13.68 4.21 9.55
C VAL A 118 12.49 5.13 9.32
N LEU A 119 11.65 5.34 10.33
CA LEU A 119 10.51 6.23 10.28
C LEU A 119 10.92 7.68 9.94
N ASN A 120 11.97 8.18 10.60
CA ASN A 120 12.49 9.52 10.35
C ASN A 120 13.04 9.68 8.93
N LYS A 121 13.70 8.66 8.39
CA LYS A 121 14.17 8.63 7.00
C LYS A 121 13.02 8.73 6.01
N LYS A 122 11.90 8.02 6.25
CA LYS A 122 10.72 8.02 5.37
C LYS A 122 9.97 9.36 5.39
N LYS A 123 9.82 9.98 6.57
CA LYS A 123 9.24 11.33 6.68
C LYS A 123 10.03 12.33 5.84
N LYS A 124 11.37 12.27 5.88
CA LYS A 124 12.23 13.13 5.05
C LYS A 124 12.07 12.85 3.56
N LYS A 125 11.95 11.58 3.14
CA LYS A 125 11.73 11.21 1.74
C LYS A 125 10.41 11.79 1.23
N LYS A 126 9.28 11.56 1.91
CA LYS A 126 7.99 12.10 1.52
C LYS A 126 8.01 13.63 1.39
N LYS A 127 8.60 14.34 2.34
CA LYS A 127 8.73 15.80 2.29
C LYS A 127 9.51 16.28 1.06
N ARG A 128 10.61 15.60 0.70
CA ARG A 128 11.42 15.95 -0.50
C ARG A 128 10.64 15.71 -1.79
N MET A 129 9.89 14.62 -1.90
CA MET A 129 9.10 14.29 -3.07
C MET A 129 7.96 15.29 -3.29
N ASN A 130 7.26 15.68 -2.22
CA ASN A 130 6.20 16.70 -2.30
C ASN A 130 6.72 18.09 -2.73
N LEU A 131 7.94 18.45 -2.34
CA LEU A 131 8.59 19.68 -2.79
C LEU A 131 8.97 19.64 -4.28
N ALA A 132 9.37 18.46 -4.79
CA ALA A 132 9.73 18.29 -6.20
C ALA A 132 8.52 18.26 -7.15
N THR A 133 7.33 17.92 -6.65
CA THR A 133 6.09 17.87 -7.44
C THR A 133 5.32 19.19 -7.47
N ASN A 134 5.67 20.14 -6.61
CA ASN A 134 5.02 21.46 -6.54
C ASN A 134 5.81 22.58 -7.26
N ASN A 135 6.89 22.22 -7.95
CA ASN A 135 7.64 23.08 -8.86
C ASN A 135 7.38 22.69 -10.32
#